data_ca2a315c8c4df11ec42044b13514052a
#
_entry.id   ca2a315c8c4df11ec42044b13514052a
#
_cell.length_a   1.000
_cell.length_b   1.000
_cell.length_c   1.000
_cell.angle_alpha   90.00
_cell.angle_beta   90.00
_cell.angle_gamma   90.00
#
_symmetry.space_group_name_H-M   'P 1'
#
loop_
_entity.id
_entity.type
_entity.pdbx_description
1 polymer ?
#
loop_
_entity_poly.entity_id
_entity_poly.type
_entity_poly.pdbx_seq_one_letter_code
_entity_poly.pdbx_strand_id
1 'polypeptide(L)'
;MDTDTKMARAKTQLILKYPFWGVLACNTPFVKDDSIPTMCTNGIVVRYNPDFVDSIKDTEVTFVIAHEISHIFLKHCTPIKEIDGKPIDHKLQNIAMDYVINPMLIDGGLPDMPEGGLLDTKYSGWTWVKVYRELLQQSDEQESQSWGGNVQTPTDDEGNDLSDAEIKQLNADIDTRVMQAAEVAKSKGKLPQGVADLVTEMRRSKVDWIEVFHRFIGGDQPDDYTWSRPQRNAWFNQGIYMPSVERNGVGDIVVAIDTSGSVSGIELEQFLGELNNITEDYNPKSVTVITCDADIQDVITYEQGDIIDKVDCKGRGGTRVEPVFKYIRDNNIEPDNFIYLTDMGIWVFFFF
;
A
#
# COMPACT_ATOMS: atom_id res chain seq x y z
N MET A 1 29.53 -31.87 -1.23
CA MET A 1 28.96 -31.28 -2.48
C MET A 1 29.48 -29.86 -2.51
N ASP A 2 29.85 -29.35 -3.66
CA ASP A 2 30.32 -27.96 -3.77
C ASP A 2 29.18 -26.96 -3.49
N THR A 3 29.48 -25.86 -2.80
CA THR A 3 28.52 -24.79 -2.42
C THR A 3 27.71 -24.28 -3.60
N ASP A 4 28.39 -24.06 -4.76
CA ASP A 4 27.72 -23.58 -5.96
C ASP A 4 26.69 -24.58 -6.49
N THR A 5 26.97 -25.87 -6.38
CA THR A 5 26.03 -26.94 -6.72
C THR A 5 24.83 -26.98 -5.77
N LYS A 6 25.06 -26.78 -4.45
CA LYS A 6 23.97 -26.68 -3.47
C LYS A 6 23.04 -25.50 -3.77
N MET A 7 23.61 -24.32 -4.01
CA MET A 7 22.87 -23.12 -4.34
C MET A 7 22.07 -23.28 -5.65
N ALA A 8 22.69 -23.84 -6.70
CA ALA A 8 22.00 -24.10 -7.97
C ALA A 8 20.84 -25.09 -7.82
N ARG A 9 21.03 -26.15 -7.01
CA ARG A 9 19.99 -27.14 -6.73
C ARG A 9 18.84 -26.54 -5.94
N ALA A 10 19.13 -25.74 -4.92
CA ALA A 10 18.11 -25.06 -4.12
C ALA A 10 17.27 -24.10 -4.97
N LYS A 11 17.91 -23.28 -5.83
CA LYS A 11 17.21 -22.41 -6.78
C LYS A 11 16.35 -23.22 -7.76
N THR A 12 16.85 -24.35 -8.26
CA THR A 12 16.10 -25.24 -9.15
C THR A 12 14.87 -25.81 -8.44
N GLN A 13 14.98 -26.20 -7.17
CA GLN A 13 13.84 -26.64 -6.38
C GLN A 13 12.80 -25.55 -6.21
N LEU A 14 13.21 -24.30 -5.95
CA LEU A 14 12.29 -23.16 -5.87
C LEU A 14 11.53 -22.99 -7.17
N ILE A 15 12.19 -23.00 -8.33
CA ILE A 15 11.54 -22.84 -9.65
C ILE A 15 10.50 -23.94 -9.90
N LEU A 16 10.80 -25.18 -9.56
CA LEU A 16 9.97 -26.33 -9.87
C LEU A 16 8.81 -26.52 -8.87
N LYS A 17 9.08 -26.35 -7.60
CA LYS A 17 8.11 -26.61 -6.53
C LYS A 17 7.42 -25.35 -6.03
N TYR A 18 8.12 -24.24 -5.92
CA TYR A 18 7.69 -22.96 -5.33
C TYR A 18 7.91 -21.80 -6.29
N PRO A 19 7.22 -21.78 -7.44
CA PRO A 19 7.54 -20.92 -8.57
C PRO A 19 7.52 -19.42 -8.24
N PHE A 20 6.76 -18.97 -7.26
CA PHE A 20 6.77 -17.59 -6.82
C PHE A 20 8.18 -17.16 -6.35
N TRP A 21 8.70 -17.83 -5.33
CA TRP A 21 10.05 -17.55 -4.83
C TRP A 21 11.13 -17.89 -5.84
N GLY A 22 10.92 -18.94 -6.64
CA GLY A 22 11.86 -19.36 -7.68
C GLY A 22 12.10 -18.30 -8.75
N VAL A 23 11.04 -17.65 -9.24
CA VAL A 23 11.15 -16.56 -10.21
C VAL A 23 11.87 -15.34 -9.60
N LEU A 24 11.54 -14.98 -8.37
CA LEU A 24 12.20 -13.88 -7.67
C LEU A 24 13.69 -14.18 -7.43
N ALA A 25 14.02 -15.41 -6.98
CA ALA A 25 15.41 -15.83 -6.77
C ALA A 25 16.25 -15.86 -8.06
N CYS A 26 15.63 -16.11 -9.23
CA CYS A 26 16.33 -16.02 -10.51
C CYS A 26 16.62 -14.58 -10.93
N ASN A 27 15.79 -13.64 -10.52
CA ASN A 27 15.95 -12.23 -10.82
C ASN A 27 16.77 -11.46 -9.77
N THR A 28 17.29 -12.16 -8.76
CA THR A 28 18.09 -11.56 -7.69
C THR A 28 19.52 -12.06 -7.79
N PRO A 29 20.55 -11.18 -7.82
CA PRO A 29 21.95 -11.58 -7.73
C PRO A 29 22.29 -12.23 -6.40
N PHE A 30 23.14 -13.24 -6.43
CA PHE A 30 23.69 -13.91 -5.23
C PHE A 30 25.21 -13.79 -5.25
N VAL A 31 25.79 -13.30 -4.17
CA VAL A 31 27.22 -13.03 -4.04
C VAL A 31 27.79 -13.75 -2.82
N LYS A 32 28.95 -14.41 -3.00
CA LYS A 32 29.69 -15.02 -1.88
C LYS A 32 30.30 -13.94 -1.01
N ASP A 33 30.17 -14.08 0.28
CA ASP A 33 30.72 -13.17 1.27
C ASP A 33 31.11 -13.94 2.54
N ASP A 34 32.40 -14.15 2.71
CA ASP A 34 32.96 -14.88 3.84
C ASP A 34 32.96 -14.04 5.14
N SER A 35 32.67 -12.74 5.04
CA SER A 35 32.68 -11.83 6.20
C SER A 35 31.39 -11.87 7.02
N ILE A 36 30.30 -12.43 6.46
CA ILE A 36 29.02 -12.56 7.15
C ILE A 36 28.85 -13.97 7.77
N PRO A 37 28.11 -14.11 8.87
CA PRO A 37 27.96 -15.41 9.51
C PRO A 37 27.05 -16.39 8.75
N THR A 38 26.02 -15.89 8.04
CA THR A 38 24.98 -16.72 7.42
C THR A 38 24.62 -16.25 6.01
N MET A 39 23.43 -15.77 5.81
CA MET A 39 22.93 -15.17 4.57
C MET A 39 22.21 -13.85 4.92
N CYS A 40 22.29 -12.84 4.07
CA CYS A 40 21.61 -11.56 4.28
C CYS A 40 21.29 -10.89 2.96
N THR A 41 20.36 -9.92 3.00
CA THR A 41 20.03 -9.11 1.81
C THR A 41 19.94 -7.63 2.14
N ASN A 42 20.24 -6.80 1.14
CA ASN A 42 20.02 -5.36 1.17
C ASN A 42 18.87 -4.91 0.23
N GLY A 43 18.04 -5.84 -0.25
CA GLY A 43 16.96 -5.53 -1.20
C GLY A 43 17.38 -5.60 -2.67
N ILE A 44 18.66 -5.54 -2.98
CA ILE A 44 19.22 -5.58 -4.35
C ILE A 44 19.91 -6.92 -4.60
N VAL A 45 20.73 -7.37 -3.67
CA VAL A 45 21.55 -8.57 -3.74
C VAL A 45 21.38 -9.42 -2.48
N VAL A 46 21.47 -10.74 -2.63
CA VAL A 46 21.60 -11.67 -1.51
C VAL A 46 23.06 -12.08 -1.37
N ARG A 47 23.63 -11.84 -0.19
CA ARG A 47 24.98 -12.28 0.16
C ARG A 47 24.92 -13.56 1.00
N TYR A 48 25.82 -14.48 0.80
CA TYR A 48 25.84 -15.74 1.54
C TYR A 48 27.24 -16.18 1.90
N ASN A 49 27.38 -16.73 3.11
CA ASN A 49 28.61 -17.37 3.55
C ASN A 49 28.64 -18.82 3.01
N PRO A 50 29.68 -19.22 2.25
CA PRO A 50 29.83 -20.58 1.75
C PRO A 50 29.86 -21.64 2.86
N ASP A 51 30.57 -21.38 3.95
CA ASP A 51 30.70 -22.33 5.08
C ASP A 51 29.31 -22.56 5.74
N PHE A 52 28.51 -21.52 5.86
CA PHE A 52 27.13 -21.66 6.35
C PHE A 52 26.29 -22.53 5.41
N VAL A 53 26.32 -22.25 4.10
CA VAL A 53 25.58 -23.05 3.10
C VAL A 53 26.02 -24.52 3.13
N ASP A 54 27.32 -24.79 3.31
CA ASP A 54 27.83 -26.14 3.35
C ASP A 54 27.46 -26.86 4.66
N SER A 55 27.24 -26.15 5.76
CA SER A 55 26.91 -26.71 7.08
C SER A 55 25.45 -27.17 7.19
N ILE A 56 24.52 -26.64 6.42
CA ILE A 56 23.09 -26.94 6.48
C ILE A 56 22.66 -27.93 5.38
N LYS A 57 21.48 -28.53 5.49
CA LYS A 57 20.94 -29.47 4.48
C LYS A 57 20.50 -28.76 3.21
N ASP A 58 20.47 -29.49 2.09
CA ASP A 58 20.00 -28.94 0.79
C ASP A 58 18.58 -28.37 0.86
N THR A 59 17.70 -29.00 1.65
CA THR A 59 16.32 -28.53 1.88
C THR A 59 16.28 -27.24 2.69
N GLU A 60 17.14 -27.14 3.70
CA GLU A 60 17.29 -25.94 4.53
C GLU A 60 17.86 -24.76 3.71
N VAL A 61 18.82 -25.02 2.79
CA VAL A 61 19.30 -23.98 1.84
C VAL A 61 18.15 -23.41 1.02
N THR A 62 17.22 -24.28 0.57
CA THR A 62 16.05 -23.85 -0.19
C THR A 62 15.15 -22.91 0.62
N PHE A 63 14.95 -23.22 1.91
CA PHE A 63 14.20 -22.38 2.84
C PHE A 63 14.88 -21.03 3.07
N VAL A 64 16.20 -21.04 3.34
CA VAL A 64 16.96 -19.81 3.61
C VAL A 64 16.95 -18.87 2.39
N ILE A 65 17.12 -19.40 1.17
CA ILE A 65 17.02 -18.59 -0.05
C ILE A 65 15.62 -17.94 -0.15
N ALA A 66 14.56 -18.71 0.08
CA ALA A 66 13.19 -18.17 0.04
C ALA A 66 12.96 -17.13 1.14
N HIS A 67 13.59 -17.30 2.32
CA HIS A 67 13.54 -16.34 3.42
C HIS A 67 14.16 -15.00 3.04
N GLU A 68 15.38 -15.00 2.51
CA GLU A 68 16.05 -13.76 2.05
C GLU A 68 15.29 -13.07 0.91
N ILE A 69 14.76 -13.83 -0.03
CA ILE A 69 13.90 -13.33 -1.08
C ILE A 69 12.60 -12.72 -0.51
N SER A 70 12.09 -13.27 0.61
CA SER A 70 10.91 -12.72 1.26
C SER A 70 11.17 -11.35 1.90
N HIS A 71 12.35 -11.11 2.46
CA HIS A 71 12.74 -9.77 2.90
C HIS A 71 12.72 -8.76 1.73
N ILE A 72 13.14 -9.17 0.53
CA ILE A 72 13.13 -8.30 -0.65
C ILE A 72 11.70 -7.93 -1.04
N PHE A 73 10.84 -8.92 -1.30
CA PHE A 73 9.50 -8.63 -1.82
C PHE A 73 8.56 -7.98 -0.78
N LEU A 74 8.81 -8.20 0.51
CA LEU A 74 8.13 -7.50 1.60
C LEU A 74 8.73 -6.10 1.88
N LYS A 75 9.76 -5.71 1.14
CA LYS A 75 10.45 -4.41 1.26
C LYS A 75 11.03 -4.14 2.63
N HIS A 76 11.46 -5.20 3.33
CA HIS A 76 12.03 -5.10 4.67
C HIS A 76 13.35 -4.31 4.72
N CYS A 77 14.06 -4.21 3.58
CA CYS A 77 15.28 -3.43 3.45
C CYS A 77 15.03 -1.92 3.34
N THR A 78 13.78 -1.47 3.19
CA THR A 78 13.47 -0.04 3.15
C THR A 78 13.79 0.60 4.50
N PRO A 79 14.64 1.65 4.56
CA PRO A 79 15.03 2.28 5.81
C PRO A 79 13.83 2.89 6.53
N ILE A 80 13.66 2.53 7.80
CA ILE A 80 12.67 3.14 8.70
C ILE A 80 13.44 3.66 9.90
N LYS A 81 13.29 4.93 10.22
CA LYS A 81 14.04 5.59 11.30
C LYS A 81 13.34 5.50 12.65
N GLU A 82 12.01 5.56 12.64
CA GLU A 82 11.20 5.60 13.85
C GLU A 82 9.85 4.91 13.68
N ILE A 83 9.32 4.40 14.77
CA ILE A 83 7.96 3.90 14.90
C ILE A 83 7.33 4.55 16.14
N ASP A 84 6.12 5.14 15.98
CA ASP A 84 5.39 5.83 17.04
C ASP A 84 6.25 6.95 17.74
N GLY A 85 7.07 7.66 16.93
CA GLY A 85 7.95 8.75 17.43
C GLY A 85 9.15 8.27 18.25
N LYS A 86 9.49 6.98 18.22
CA LYS A 86 10.67 6.40 18.88
C LYS A 86 11.63 5.82 17.86
N PRO A 87 12.95 5.98 18.04
CA PRO A 87 13.95 5.33 17.22
C PRO A 87 13.74 3.81 17.20
N ILE A 88 13.96 3.19 16.03
CA ILE A 88 13.76 1.76 15.87
C ILE A 88 14.96 0.96 16.42
N ASP A 89 14.68 -0.11 17.12
CA ASP A 89 15.66 -1.14 17.44
C ASP A 89 15.76 -2.12 16.25
N HIS A 90 16.86 -2.04 15.51
CA HIS A 90 17.07 -2.85 14.30
C HIS A 90 17.16 -4.35 14.59
N LYS A 91 17.65 -4.75 15.78
CA LYS A 91 17.69 -6.16 16.18
C LYS A 91 16.28 -6.70 16.39
N LEU A 92 15.46 -5.96 17.12
CA LEU A 92 14.05 -6.30 17.34
C LEU A 92 13.23 -6.23 16.05
N GLN A 93 13.55 -5.30 15.16
CA GLN A 93 12.97 -5.18 13.83
C GLN A 93 13.20 -6.47 13.01
N ASN A 94 14.42 -6.97 12.94
CA ASN A 94 14.75 -8.22 12.25
C ASN A 94 13.97 -9.40 12.82
N ILE A 95 13.96 -9.54 14.15
CA ILE A 95 13.21 -10.58 14.83
C ILE A 95 11.71 -10.53 14.47
N ALA A 96 11.13 -9.33 14.46
CA ALA A 96 9.72 -9.14 14.09
C ALA A 96 9.46 -9.51 12.62
N MET A 97 10.37 -9.17 11.71
CA MET A 97 10.29 -9.53 10.29
C MET A 97 10.38 -11.04 10.08
N ASP A 98 11.28 -11.73 10.80
CA ASP A 98 11.45 -13.19 10.74
C ASP A 98 10.19 -13.91 11.24
N TYR A 99 9.56 -13.43 12.31
CA TYR A 99 8.28 -13.96 12.79
C TYR A 99 7.12 -13.82 11.80
N VAL A 100 7.21 -12.92 10.84
CA VAL A 100 6.22 -12.79 9.75
C VAL A 100 6.58 -13.71 8.59
N ILE A 101 7.85 -13.76 8.20
CA ILE A 101 8.32 -14.52 7.03
C ILE A 101 8.22 -16.03 7.27
N ASN A 102 8.72 -16.53 8.41
CA ASN A 102 8.85 -17.97 8.62
C ASN A 102 7.49 -18.69 8.62
N PRO A 103 6.44 -18.23 9.29
CA PRO A 103 5.11 -18.82 9.15
C PRO A 103 4.59 -18.79 7.70
N MET A 104 4.78 -17.67 6.99
CA MET A 104 4.34 -17.53 5.59
C MET A 104 5.03 -18.55 4.67
N LEU A 105 6.32 -18.84 4.88
CA LEU A 105 7.06 -19.84 4.12
C LEU A 105 6.55 -21.25 4.40
N ILE A 106 6.29 -21.58 5.67
CA ILE A 106 5.74 -22.87 6.07
C ILE A 106 4.34 -23.07 5.53
N ASP A 107 3.47 -22.06 5.63
CA ASP A 107 2.12 -22.07 5.06
C ASP A 107 2.17 -22.18 3.52
N GLY A 108 3.21 -21.61 2.90
CA GLY A 108 3.53 -21.78 1.48
C GLY A 108 4.05 -23.17 1.09
N GLY A 109 4.19 -24.07 2.06
CA GLY A 109 4.61 -25.46 1.87
C GLY A 109 6.12 -25.66 1.67
N LEU A 110 6.95 -24.65 2.00
CA LEU A 110 8.41 -24.84 1.97
C LEU A 110 8.85 -25.81 3.05
N PRO A 111 9.81 -26.70 2.74
CA PRO A 111 10.28 -27.69 3.70
C PRO A 111 11.25 -27.08 4.72
N ASP A 112 11.50 -27.84 5.75
CA ASP A 112 12.65 -27.80 6.66
C ASP A 112 13.26 -26.41 6.92
N MET A 113 12.64 -25.65 7.81
CA MET A 113 13.28 -24.48 8.40
C MET A 113 14.51 -24.95 9.21
N PRO A 114 15.67 -24.27 9.09
CA PRO A 114 16.85 -24.60 9.88
C PRO A 114 16.58 -24.53 11.39
N GLU A 115 17.32 -25.32 12.15
CA GLU A 115 17.22 -25.31 13.60
C GLU A 115 17.60 -23.92 14.16
N GLY A 116 16.79 -23.41 15.09
CA GLY A 116 16.96 -22.07 15.67
C GLY A 116 16.23 -20.96 14.93
N GLY A 117 15.46 -21.27 13.86
CA GLY A 117 14.58 -20.30 13.22
C GLY A 117 13.42 -19.87 14.13
N LEU A 118 13.08 -18.59 14.06
CA LEU A 118 11.98 -18.00 14.84
C LEU A 118 10.64 -18.38 14.23
N LEU A 119 9.82 -19.10 14.99
CA LEU A 119 8.50 -19.53 14.54
C LEU A 119 7.49 -19.38 15.67
N ASP A 120 6.45 -18.59 15.41
CA ASP A 120 5.26 -18.55 16.24
C ASP A 120 4.05 -18.32 15.31
N THR A 121 3.14 -19.28 15.29
CA THR A 121 1.91 -19.24 14.45
C THR A 121 0.96 -18.12 14.84
N LYS A 122 1.12 -17.56 16.05
CA LYS A 122 0.38 -16.38 16.50
C LYS A 122 0.54 -15.18 15.55
N TYR A 123 1.71 -15.06 14.94
CA TYR A 123 2.06 -13.94 14.08
C TYR A 123 1.73 -14.16 12.58
N SER A 124 1.14 -15.31 12.24
CA SER A 124 0.70 -15.58 10.87
C SER A 124 -0.28 -14.51 10.40
N GLY A 125 -0.02 -13.91 9.24
CA GLY A 125 -0.84 -12.85 8.65
C GLY A 125 -0.73 -11.47 9.33
N TRP A 126 0.16 -11.31 10.33
CA TRP A 126 0.43 -10.01 10.92
C TRP A 126 1.43 -9.21 10.08
N THR A 127 1.36 -7.86 10.20
CA THR A 127 2.43 -6.99 9.70
C THR A 127 3.59 -7.00 10.68
N TRP A 128 4.83 -6.90 10.20
CA TRP A 128 6.00 -6.89 11.07
C TRP A 128 5.99 -5.72 12.07
N VAL A 129 5.39 -4.56 11.72
CA VAL A 129 5.24 -3.43 12.63
C VAL A 129 4.35 -3.79 13.83
N LYS A 130 3.27 -4.57 13.60
CA LYS A 130 2.40 -5.05 14.67
C LYS A 130 3.14 -6.04 15.57
N VAL A 131 3.93 -6.95 14.99
CA VAL A 131 4.77 -7.88 15.74
C VAL A 131 5.82 -7.12 16.54
N TYR A 132 6.50 -6.13 15.94
CA TYR A 132 7.49 -5.29 16.59
C TYR A 132 6.92 -4.59 17.84
N ARG A 133 5.74 -3.99 17.73
CA ARG A 133 5.06 -3.32 18.85
C ARG A 133 4.76 -4.30 20.00
N GLU A 134 4.34 -5.50 19.67
CA GLU A 134 4.08 -6.52 20.67
C GLU A 134 5.37 -7.03 21.34
N LEU A 135 6.40 -7.32 20.56
CA LEU A 135 7.70 -7.71 21.10
C LEU A 135 8.32 -6.61 21.97
N LEU A 136 8.15 -5.33 21.59
CA LEU A 136 8.62 -4.20 22.38
C LEU A 136 7.94 -4.13 23.77
N GLN A 137 6.68 -4.54 23.87
CA GLN A 137 5.96 -4.63 25.15
C GLN A 137 6.42 -5.83 26.00
N GLN A 138 6.93 -6.90 25.38
CA GLN A 138 7.40 -8.10 26.03
C GLN A 138 8.91 -8.07 26.37
N SER A 139 9.66 -7.07 25.89
CA SER A 139 11.12 -7.04 25.87
C SER A 139 11.82 -6.84 27.22
N ASP A 140 11.11 -6.98 28.35
CA ASP A 140 11.78 -7.00 29.64
C ASP A 140 12.48 -8.35 29.97
N GLU A 141 12.30 -9.45 29.16
CA GLU A 141 12.74 -10.78 29.61
C GLU A 141 13.42 -11.75 28.61
N GLN A 142 13.59 -11.49 27.30
CA GLN A 142 14.21 -12.52 26.42
C GLN A 142 15.17 -12.00 25.35
N GLU A 143 16.45 -12.43 25.46
CA GLU A 143 17.39 -12.44 24.33
C GLU A 143 17.02 -13.58 23.36
N SER A 144 16.25 -13.29 22.31
CA SER A 144 16.05 -14.22 21.21
C SER A 144 17.18 -14.11 20.20
N GLN A 145 17.82 -15.22 19.88
CA GLN A 145 18.82 -15.29 18.81
C GLN A 145 18.12 -15.74 17.52
N SER A 146 18.12 -14.88 16.51
CA SER A 146 17.73 -15.25 15.15
C SER A 146 18.96 -15.79 14.39
N TRP A 147 18.79 -16.86 13.61
CA TRP A 147 19.83 -17.35 12.69
C TRP A 147 19.84 -16.57 11.37
N GLY A 148 18.77 -15.81 11.07
CA GLY A 148 18.71 -14.90 9.93
C GLY A 148 19.80 -13.84 10.01
N GLY A 149 20.41 -13.51 8.87
CA GLY A 149 21.32 -12.37 8.77
C GLY A 149 20.56 -11.08 9.01
N ASN A 150 21.26 -10.04 9.48
CA ASN A 150 20.63 -8.73 9.61
C ASN A 150 20.25 -8.21 8.23
N VAL A 151 18.99 -7.76 8.06
CA VAL A 151 18.57 -6.99 6.90
C VAL A 151 19.42 -5.72 6.83
N GLN A 152 20.00 -5.47 5.67
CA GLN A 152 20.83 -4.31 5.42
C GLN A 152 20.05 -3.25 4.64
N THR A 153 20.42 -1.99 4.82
CA THR A 153 19.90 -0.91 3.99
C THR A 153 20.44 -1.04 2.57
N PRO A 154 19.64 -0.67 1.53
CA PRO A 154 20.10 -0.67 0.15
C PRO A 154 21.25 0.33 -0.05
N THR A 155 22.33 -0.12 -0.69
CA THR A 155 23.48 0.72 -1.03
C THR A 155 23.73 0.66 -2.53
N ASP A 156 24.35 1.72 -3.08
CA ASP A 156 24.86 1.75 -4.43
C ASP A 156 26.12 0.86 -4.60
N ASP A 157 26.67 0.79 -5.82
CA ASP A 157 27.87 0.00 -6.12
C ASP A 157 29.15 0.53 -5.39
N GLU A 158 29.10 1.76 -4.89
CA GLU A 158 30.17 2.41 -4.13
C GLU A 158 30.01 2.23 -2.62
N GLY A 159 28.89 1.66 -2.17
CA GLY A 159 28.56 1.39 -0.76
C GLY A 159 27.89 2.57 -0.04
N ASN A 160 27.41 3.59 -0.75
CA ASN A 160 26.65 4.68 -0.17
C ASN A 160 25.16 4.33 -0.05
N ASP A 161 24.49 4.85 0.95
CA ASP A 161 23.02 4.68 1.10
C ASP A 161 22.29 5.31 -0.10
N LEU A 162 21.26 4.62 -0.59
CA LEU A 162 20.42 5.14 -1.67
C LEU A 162 19.61 6.35 -1.21
N SER A 163 19.40 7.29 -2.11
CA SER A 163 18.47 8.40 -1.91
C SER A 163 17.01 7.94 -1.88
N ASP A 164 16.11 8.75 -1.31
CA ASP A 164 14.68 8.45 -1.26
C ASP A 164 14.06 8.19 -2.64
N ALA A 165 14.55 8.87 -3.68
CA ALA A 165 14.10 8.67 -5.05
C ALA A 165 14.53 7.29 -5.60
N GLU A 166 15.77 6.87 -5.34
CA GLU A 166 16.30 5.56 -5.73
C GLU A 166 15.61 4.43 -4.97
N ILE A 167 15.33 4.62 -3.66
CA ILE A 167 14.55 3.67 -2.86
C ILE A 167 13.12 3.52 -3.42
N LYS A 168 12.50 4.63 -3.81
CA LYS A 168 11.16 4.60 -4.43
C LYS A 168 11.19 3.84 -5.76
N GLN A 169 12.22 4.05 -6.58
CA GLN A 169 12.40 3.32 -7.84
C GLN A 169 12.65 1.82 -7.58
N LEU A 170 13.54 1.47 -6.65
CA LEU A 170 13.81 0.09 -6.25
C LEU A 170 12.52 -0.63 -5.80
N ASN A 171 11.73 0.03 -4.97
CA ASN A 171 10.46 -0.52 -4.49
C ASN A 171 9.45 -0.73 -5.65
N ALA A 172 9.40 0.14 -6.65
CA ALA A 172 8.56 -0.03 -7.83
C ALA A 172 9.03 -1.20 -8.71
N ASP A 173 10.35 -1.36 -8.86
CA ASP A 173 10.93 -2.50 -9.58
C ASP A 173 10.66 -3.83 -8.86
N ILE A 174 10.74 -3.85 -7.53
CA ILE A 174 10.36 -5.01 -6.70
C ILE A 174 8.88 -5.34 -6.93
N ASP A 175 7.97 -4.37 -6.88
CA ASP A 175 6.54 -4.58 -7.13
C ASP A 175 6.30 -5.22 -8.50
N THR A 176 6.99 -4.74 -9.53
CA THR A 176 6.88 -5.30 -10.88
C THR A 176 7.33 -6.76 -10.94
N ARG A 177 8.46 -7.09 -10.30
CA ARG A 177 8.98 -8.47 -10.23
C ARG A 177 8.05 -9.39 -9.45
N VAL A 178 7.47 -8.90 -8.35
CA VAL A 178 6.48 -9.62 -7.53
C VAL A 178 5.23 -9.96 -8.33
N MET A 179 4.70 -9.00 -9.10
CA MET A 179 3.55 -9.22 -9.99
C MET A 179 3.84 -10.28 -11.04
N GLN A 180 5.01 -10.22 -11.68
CA GLN A 180 5.43 -11.23 -12.67
C GLN A 180 5.57 -12.61 -12.05
N ALA A 181 6.20 -12.73 -10.88
CA ALA A 181 6.36 -13.98 -10.17
C ALA A 181 5.01 -14.59 -9.75
N ALA A 182 4.07 -13.74 -9.30
CA ALA A 182 2.74 -14.16 -8.92
C ALA A 182 1.93 -14.70 -10.12
N GLU A 183 2.02 -14.07 -11.30
CA GLU A 183 1.36 -14.56 -12.52
C GLU A 183 1.92 -15.93 -12.95
N VAL A 184 3.24 -16.12 -12.89
CA VAL A 184 3.87 -17.41 -13.17
C VAL A 184 3.43 -18.47 -12.17
N ALA A 185 3.38 -18.16 -10.87
CA ALA A 185 2.95 -19.09 -9.84
C ALA A 185 1.45 -19.43 -9.98
N LYS A 186 0.61 -18.44 -10.28
CA LYS A 186 -0.83 -18.61 -10.52
C LYS A 186 -1.10 -19.49 -11.74
N SER A 187 -0.37 -19.30 -12.84
CA SER A 187 -0.50 -20.12 -14.05
C SER A 187 -0.17 -21.59 -13.80
N LYS A 188 0.70 -21.88 -12.82
CA LYS A 188 1.04 -23.23 -12.37
C LYS A 188 0.14 -23.77 -11.26
N GLY A 189 -0.84 -23.01 -10.78
CA GLY A 189 -1.71 -23.37 -9.66
C GLY A 189 -0.96 -23.50 -8.32
N LYS A 190 0.16 -22.78 -8.16
CA LYS A 190 1.06 -22.89 -7.00
C LYS A 190 1.33 -21.53 -6.33
N LEU A 191 0.38 -20.60 -6.40
CA LEU A 191 0.47 -19.34 -5.65
C LEU A 191 -0.09 -19.57 -4.25
N PRO A 192 0.73 -19.42 -3.17
CA PRO A 192 0.25 -19.56 -1.80
C PRO A 192 -0.77 -18.47 -1.45
N GLN A 193 -1.76 -18.80 -0.60
CA GLN A 193 -2.85 -17.88 -0.27
C GLN A 193 -2.33 -16.58 0.35
N GLY A 194 -1.42 -16.64 1.33
CA GLY A 194 -0.87 -15.43 1.95
C GLY A 194 -0.14 -14.51 0.97
N VAL A 195 0.51 -15.09 -0.07
CA VAL A 195 1.12 -14.30 -1.16
C VAL A 195 0.04 -13.75 -2.10
N ALA A 196 -1.02 -14.52 -2.37
CA ALA A 196 -2.13 -14.07 -3.21
C ALA A 196 -2.83 -12.84 -2.60
N ASP A 197 -3.04 -12.85 -1.29
CA ASP A 197 -3.64 -11.73 -0.56
C ASP A 197 -2.77 -10.48 -0.63
N LEU A 198 -1.45 -10.61 -0.39
CA LEU A 198 -0.47 -9.52 -0.55
C LEU A 198 -0.46 -8.94 -1.97
N VAL A 199 -0.43 -9.80 -3.00
CA VAL A 199 -0.45 -9.37 -4.40
C VAL A 199 -1.76 -8.68 -4.75
N THR A 200 -2.87 -9.12 -4.16
CA THR A 200 -4.17 -8.47 -4.34
C THR A 200 -4.18 -7.07 -3.73
N GLU A 201 -3.60 -6.91 -2.55
CA GLU A 201 -3.43 -5.61 -1.91
C GLU A 201 -2.49 -4.69 -2.71
N MET A 202 -1.39 -5.22 -3.26
CA MET A 202 -0.49 -4.47 -4.13
C MET A 202 -1.16 -4.05 -5.46
N ARG A 203 -2.07 -4.86 -6.00
CA ARG A 203 -2.86 -4.55 -7.21
C ARG A 203 -3.95 -3.52 -6.96
N ARG A 204 -4.45 -3.41 -5.74
CA ARG A 204 -5.31 -2.29 -5.38
C ARG A 204 -4.48 -1.05 -5.60
N SER A 205 -4.76 -0.36 -6.69
CA SER A 205 -4.06 0.86 -7.07
C SER A 205 -3.93 1.75 -5.84
N LYS A 206 -2.70 2.04 -5.42
CA LYS A 206 -2.40 3.13 -4.50
C LYS A 206 -2.46 4.46 -5.28
N VAL A 207 -3.49 4.64 -6.05
CA VAL A 207 -3.92 6.00 -6.35
C VAL A 207 -4.32 6.53 -4.99
N ASP A 208 -3.60 7.50 -4.51
CA ASP A 208 -4.05 8.28 -3.38
C ASP A 208 -5.35 8.95 -3.86
N TRP A 209 -6.47 8.24 -3.58
CA TRP A 209 -7.78 8.71 -4.03
C TRP A 209 -8.08 10.09 -3.47
N ILE A 210 -7.49 10.42 -2.32
CA ILE A 210 -7.56 11.73 -1.68
C ILE A 210 -6.92 12.77 -2.59
N GLU A 211 -5.69 12.54 -3.08
CA GLU A 211 -5.01 13.47 -4.01
C GLU A 211 -5.78 13.63 -5.33
N VAL A 212 -6.29 12.51 -5.89
CA VAL A 212 -7.11 12.55 -7.11
C VAL A 212 -8.42 13.27 -6.87
N PHE A 213 -9.03 13.03 -5.71
CA PHE A 213 -10.29 13.65 -5.31
C PHE A 213 -10.13 15.15 -5.09
N HIS A 214 -9.09 15.59 -4.37
CA HIS A 214 -8.74 17.00 -4.22
C HIS A 214 -8.47 17.68 -5.56
N ARG A 215 -7.73 17.02 -6.45
CA ARG A 215 -7.49 17.53 -7.82
C ARG A 215 -8.79 17.62 -8.63
N PHE A 216 -9.69 16.64 -8.48
CA PHE A 216 -10.98 16.61 -9.17
C PHE A 216 -11.89 17.75 -8.70
N ILE A 217 -12.04 17.94 -7.38
CA ILE A 217 -12.89 19.00 -6.82
C ILE A 217 -12.26 20.38 -7.00
N GLY A 218 -10.94 20.49 -6.81
CA GLY A 218 -10.21 21.75 -7.00
C GLY A 218 -10.13 22.23 -8.44
N GLY A 219 -10.50 21.36 -9.40
CA GLY A 219 -10.60 21.51 -10.84
C GLY A 219 -9.65 22.50 -11.51
N ASP A 220 -9.17 22.19 -12.72
CA ASP A 220 -8.71 23.18 -13.71
C ASP A 220 -9.93 23.95 -14.27
N GLN A 221 -10.84 24.40 -13.41
CA GLN A 221 -11.84 25.39 -13.82
C GLN A 221 -11.05 26.65 -14.17
N PRO A 222 -11.13 27.14 -15.42
CA PRO A 222 -10.50 28.39 -15.74
C PRO A 222 -11.13 29.46 -14.84
N ASP A 223 -10.31 30.00 -13.94
CA ASP A 223 -10.67 31.10 -13.09
C ASP A 223 -11.28 32.18 -14.01
N ASP A 224 -12.50 32.60 -13.75
CA ASP A 224 -13.14 33.65 -14.55
C ASP A 224 -12.42 34.96 -14.27
N TYR A 225 -12.14 35.71 -15.34
CA TYR A 225 -11.44 36.97 -15.20
C TYR A 225 -12.48 38.09 -14.96
N THR A 226 -12.44 38.70 -13.76
CA THR A 226 -13.28 39.85 -13.48
C THR A 226 -12.56 41.18 -13.74
N TRP A 227 -13.21 42.04 -14.49
CA TRP A 227 -12.76 43.41 -14.72
C TRP A 227 -13.25 44.38 -13.64
N SER A 228 -14.13 43.95 -12.74
CA SER A 228 -14.67 44.78 -11.66
C SER A 228 -13.63 45.11 -10.58
N ARG A 229 -12.62 44.29 -10.44
CA ARG A 229 -11.49 44.49 -9.50
C ARG A 229 -10.17 44.29 -10.22
N PRO A 230 -9.37 45.38 -10.45
CA PRO A 230 -8.08 45.22 -11.12
C PRO A 230 -7.08 44.50 -10.24
N GLN A 231 -6.17 43.78 -10.87
CA GLN A 231 -5.05 43.13 -10.19
C GLN A 231 -4.17 44.19 -9.51
N ARG A 232 -4.16 44.21 -8.18
CA ARG A 232 -3.51 45.26 -7.37
C ARG A 232 -2.06 45.49 -7.74
N ASN A 233 -1.27 44.43 -7.94
CA ASN A 233 0.15 44.56 -8.28
C ASN A 233 0.39 45.19 -9.65
N ALA A 234 -0.40 44.87 -10.66
CA ALA A 234 -0.28 45.47 -11.99
C ALA A 234 -0.71 46.93 -11.96
N TRP A 235 -1.80 47.26 -11.26
CA TRP A 235 -2.30 48.62 -11.14
C TRP A 235 -1.35 49.55 -10.35
N PHE A 236 -0.89 49.13 -9.18
CA PHE A 236 -0.06 50.00 -8.32
C PHE A 236 1.40 50.10 -8.77
N ASN A 237 1.98 49.02 -9.36
CA ASN A 237 3.38 49.02 -9.73
C ASN A 237 3.63 49.43 -11.19
N GLN A 238 2.68 49.19 -12.09
CA GLN A 238 2.88 49.40 -13.53
C GLN A 238 1.82 50.33 -14.18
N GLY A 239 0.79 50.72 -13.44
CA GLY A 239 -0.30 51.54 -13.96
C GLY A 239 -1.16 50.83 -15.02
N ILE A 240 -1.06 49.51 -15.11
CA ILE A 240 -1.76 48.71 -16.11
C ILE A 240 -3.05 48.14 -15.49
N TYR A 241 -4.20 48.41 -16.14
CA TYR A 241 -5.46 47.82 -15.74
C TYR A 241 -5.55 46.40 -16.29
N MET A 242 -5.32 45.42 -15.43
CA MET A 242 -5.45 44.00 -15.77
C MET A 242 -6.60 43.36 -14.96
N PRO A 243 -7.36 42.44 -15.54
CA PRO A 243 -8.40 41.74 -14.80
C PRO A 243 -7.76 40.93 -13.64
N SER A 244 -8.45 40.81 -12.53
CA SER A 244 -8.11 39.87 -11.50
C SER A 244 -8.80 38.55 -11.77
N VAL A 245 -8.16 37.48 -11.31
CA VAL A 245 -8.75 36.13 -11.29
C VAL A 245 -9.75 36.09 -10.13
N GLU A 246 -11.01 35.84 -10.43
CA GLU A 246 -12.04 35.59 -9.45
C GLU A 246 -12.09 34.05 -9.28
N ARG A 247 -11.64 33.57 -8.15
CA ARG A 247 -11.83 32.16 -7.77
C ARG A 247 -13.31 32.02 -7.38
N ASN A 248 -14.12 31.60 -8.31
CA ASN A 248 -15.43 31.07 -7.99
C ASN A 248 -15.17 29.79 -7.23
N GLY A 249 -15.56 29.72 -5.97
CA GLY A 249 -15.42 28.52 -5.15
C GLY A 249 -16.06 27.32 -5.86
N VAL A 250 -15.73 26.14 -5.40
CA VAL A 250 -16.35 24.89 -5.91
C VAL A 250 -17.87 25.03 -5.80
N GLY A 251 -18.58 24.81 -6.90
CA GLY A 251 -20.01 24.96 -6.97
C GLY A 251 -20.80 23.91 -6.18
N ASP A 252 -21.88 23.42 -6.73
CA ASP A 252 -22.73 22.42 -6.07
C ASP A 252 -22.15 21.01 -6.26
N ILE A 253 -21.91 20.28 -5.17
CA ILE A 253 -21.38 18.91 -5.17
C ILE A 253 -22.48 17.92 -4.82
N VAL A 254 -22.66 16.88 -5.63
CA VAL A 254 -23.52 15.73 -5.28
C VAL A 254 -22.67 14.49 -5.03
N VAL A 255 -22.88 13.89 -3.87
CA VAL A 255 -22.19 12.67 -3.44
C VAL A 255 -23.20 11.55 -3.23
N ALA A 256 -23.13 10.50 -4.01
CA ALA A 256 -23.92 9.30 -3.81
C ALA A 256 -23.08 8.23 -3.09
N ILE A 257 -23.62 7.65 -2.04
CA ILE A 257 -22.97 6.62 -1.22
C ILE A 257 -23.78 5.32 -1.33
N ASP A 258 -23.12 4.27 -1.80
CA ASP A 258 -23.66 2.93 -1.77
C ASP A 258 -23.65 2.41 -0.33
N THR A 259 -24.81 2.04 0.18
CA THR A 259 -24.99 1.48 1.53
C THR A 259 -25.24 -0.02 1.51
N SER A 260 -24.84 -0.71 0.42
CA SER A 260 -24.89 -2.16 0.33
C SER A 260 -24.07 -2.82 1.44
N GLY A 261 -24.41 -4.06 1.80
CA GLY A 261 -23.88 -4.73 3.01
C GLY A 261 -22.37 -5.02 3.00
N SER A 262 -21.66 -4.68 1.93
CA SER A 262 -20.21 -4.85 1.75
C SER A 262 -19.38 -3.64 2.19
N VAL A 263 -19.99 -2.44 2.29
CA VAL A 263 -19.29 -1.23 2.75
C VAL A 263 -19.13 -1.26 4.28
N SER A 264 -17.88 -1.27 4.75
CA SER A 264 -17.59 -1.29 6.19
C SER A 264 -17.80 0.09 6.81
N GLY A 265 -18.21 0.12 8.10
CA GLY A 265 -18.39 1.38 8.83
C GLY A 265 -17.11 2.22 8.93
N ILE A 266 -15.93 1.58 8.89
CA ILE A 266 -14.62 2.26 8.95
C ILE A 266 -14.35 3.05 7.65
N GLU A 267 -14.67 2.47 6.50
CA GLU A 267 -14.52 3.13 5.19
C GLU A 267 -15.44 4.36 5.09
N LEU A 268 -16.65 4.24 5.63
CA LEU A 268 -17.60 5.33 5.67
C LEU A 268 -17.13 6.49 6.57
N GLU A 269 -16.58 6.18 7.76
CA GLU A 269 -16.03 7.20 8.66
C GLU A 269 -14.84 7.94 8.05
N GLN A 270 -13.94 7.23 7.37
CA GLN A 270 -12.82 7.83 6.65
C GLN A 270 -13.30 8.77 5.53
N PHE A 271 -14.32 8.33 4.81
CA PHE A 271 -14.88 9.12 3.73
C PHE A 271 -15.57 10.40 4.23
N LEU A 272 -16.36 10.30 5.30
CA LEU A 272 -17.00 11.48 5.91
C LEU A 272 -15.95 12.47 6.46
N GLY A 273 -14.86 11.95 7.00
CA GLY A 273 -13.72 12.76 7.41
C GLY A 273 -13.13 13.56 6.25
N GLU A 274 -12.87 12.91 5.11
CA GLU A 274 -12.35 13.58 3.92
C GLU A 274 -13.35 14.56 3.28
N LEU A 275 -14.63 14.22 3.29
CA LEU A 275 -15.66 15.13 2.79
C LEU A 275 -15.73 16.42 3.64
N ASN A 276 -15.57 16.32 4.96
CA ASN A 276 -15.46 17.47 5.83
C ASN A 276 -14.20 18.30 5.56
N ASN A 277 -13.03 17.65 5.38
CA ASN A 277 -11.79 18.34 5.03
C ASN A 277 -11.94 19.13 3.72
N ILE A 278 -12.57 18.53 2.72
CA ILE A 278 -12.85 19.18 1.44
C ILE A 278 -13.82 20.36 1.59
N THR A 279 -14.85 20.18 2.42
CA THR A 279 -15.81 21.26 2.70
C THR A 279 -15.13 22.46 3.37
N GLU A 280 -14.15 22.19 4.26
CA GLU A 280 -13.33 23.25 4.87
C GLU A 280 -12.36 23.91 3.87
N ASP A 281 -11.66 23.10 3.06
CA ASP A 281 -10.60 23.59 2.15
C ASP A 281 -11.17 24.35 0.93
N TYR A 282 -12.24 23.85 0.34
CA TYR A 282 -12.79 24.37 -0.92
C TYR A 282 -14.06 25.17 -0.75
N ASN A 283 -14.70 25.10 0.42
CA ASN A 283 -15.91 25.86 0.78
C ASN A 283 -16.99 25.83 -0.32
N PRO A 284 -17.49 24.63 -0.72
CA PRO A 284 -18.48 24.48 -1.77
C PRO A 284 -19.79 25.22 -1.43
N LYS A 285 -20.56 25.58 -2.46
CA LYS A 285 -21.82 26.28 -2.29
C LYS A 285 -22.85 25.38 -1.60
N SER A 286 -22.93 24.12 -2.01
CA SER A 286 -23.73 23.09 -1.35
C SER A 286 -23.11 21.69 -1.56
N VAL A 287 -23.39 20.78 -0.61
CA VAL A 287 -23.03 19.36 -0.72
C VAL A 287 -24.28 18.53 -0.49
N THR A 288 -24.77 17.85 -1.52
CA THR A 288 -25.91 16.94 -1.41
C THR A 288 -25.42 15.50 -1.30
N VAL A 289 -25.69 14.88 -0.17
CA VAL A 289 -25.34 13.47 0.10
C VAL A 289 -26.56 12.61 -0.13
N ILE A 290 -26.46 11.64 -1.04
CA ILE A 290 -27.51 10.69 -1.39
C ILE A 290 -27.06 9.29 -0.96
N THR A 291 -27.76 8.66 -0.02
CA THR A 291 -27.54 7.26 0.33
C THR A 291 -28.44 6.36 -0.48
N CYS A 292 -27.89 5.34 -1.09
CA CYS A 292 -28.64 4.40 -1.92
C CYS A 292 -28.15 2.96 -1.75
N ASP A 293 -29.07 2.02 -1.91
CA ASP A 293 -28.79 0.59 -2.14
C ASP A 293 -29.48 0.13 -3.42
N ALA A 294 -30.57 -0.60 -3.35
CA ALA A 294 -31.46 -0.88 -4.48
C ALA A 294 -32.35 0.32 -4.86
N ASP A 295 -32.60 1.22 -3.90
CA ASP A 295 -33.35 2.48 -4.03
C ASP A 295 -32.70 3.56 -3.15
N ILE A 296 -33.13 4.82 -3.33
CA ILE A 296 -32.65 5.94 -2.49
C ILE A 296 -33.20 5.77 -1.08
N GLN A 297 -32.30 5.82 -0.09
CA GLN A 297 -32.62 5.67 1.32
C GLN A 297 -32.79 7.02 2.02
N ASP A 298 -31.86 7.94 1.74
CA ASP A 298 -31.89 9.28 2.31
C ASP A 298 -31.20 10.29 1.38
N VAL A 299 -31.60 11.56 1.49
CA VAL A 299 -30.99 12.68 0.75
C VAL A 299 -30.87 13.85 1.70
N ILE A 300 -29.65 14.28 1.97
CA ILE A 300 -29.35 15.38 2.87
C ILE A 300 -28.53 16.41 2.09
N THR A 301 -28.97 17.66 2.09
CA THR A 301 -28.22 18.77 1.52
C THR A 301 -27.65 19.64 2.62
N TYR A 302 -26.36 19.85 2.59
CA TYR A 302 -25.60 20.72 3.47
C TYR A 302 -25.28 22.00 2.73
N GLU A 303 -25.53 23.13 3.37
CA GLU A 303 -25.17 24.44 2.81
C GLU A 303 -23.74 24.83 3.17
N GLN A 304 -23.23 25.88 2.56
CA GLN A 304 -21.89 26.39 2.77
C GLN A 304 -21.61 26.65 4.27
N GLY A 305 -20.61 25.95 4.80
CA GLY A 305 -20.19 26.07 6.21
C GLY A 305 -20.85 25.09 7.18
N ASP A 306 -21.76 24.24 6.69
CA ASP A 306 -22.32 23.16 7.50
C ASP A 306 -21.29 22.02 7.72
N ILE A 307 -21.34 21.40 8.89
CA ILE A 307 -20.53 20.23 9.22
C ILE A 307 -21.32 18.97 8.87
N ILE A 308 -20.72 18.05 8.14
CA ILE A 308 -21.34 16.77 7.78
C ILE A 308 -21.13 15.78 8.92
N ASP A 309 -22.07 15.79 9.89
CA ASP A 309 -21.92 15.06 11.14
C ASP A 309 -22.24 13.56 11.04
N LYS A 310 -23.27 13.18 10.28
CA LYS A 310 -23.73 11.79 10.16
C LYS A 310 -24.44 11.53 8.84
N VAL A 311 -24.08 10.40 8.24
CA VAL A 311 -24.87 9.76 7.19
C VAL A 311 -25.44 8.47 7.76
N ASP A 312 -26.76 8.39 7.94
CA ASP A 312 -27.43 7.19 8.44
C ASP A 312 -27.52 6.14 7.31
N CYS A 313 -26.66 5.13 7.37
CA CYS A 313 -26.69 4.02 6.45
C CYS A 313 -27.76 2.98 6.86
N LYS A 314 -28.95 3.13 6.35
CA LYS A 314 -30.06 2.19 6.54
C LYS A 314 -30.25 1.41 5.24
N GLY A 315 -29.49 0.35 5.02
CA GLY A 315 -29.66 -0.51 3.88
C GLY A 315 -28.79 -1.75 3.96
N ARG A 316 -29.24 -2.86 3.40
CA ARG A 316 -28.46 -4.10 3.18
C ARG A 316 -28.96 -4.79 1.90
N GLY A 317 -29.40 -4.00 0.91
CA GLY A 317 -29.87 -4.47 -0.38
C GLY A 317 -28.74 -4.62 -1.41
N GLY A 318 -29.12 -4.86 -2.66
CA GLY A 318 -28.17 -4.89 -3.78
C GLY A 318 -27.86 -3.48 -4.30
N THR A 319 -26.73 -3.32 -4.97
CA THR A 319 -26.26 -2.04 -5.53
C THR A 319 -26.96 -1.69 -6.83
N ARG A 320 -27.61 -0.51 -6.92
CA ARG A 320 -28.12 0.06 -8.16
C ARG A 320 -27.79 1.53 -8.25
N VAL A 321 -27.15 1.92 -9.34
CA VAL A 321 -26.76 3.31 -9.63
C VAL A 321 -27.91 4.12 -10.26
N GLU A 322 -28.80 3.44 -10.99
CA GLU A 322 -29.89 4.03 -11.78
C GLU A 322 -30.84 4.94 -10.96
N PRO A 323 -31.25 4.60 -9.72
CA PRO A 323 -32.14 5.44 -8.94
C PRO A 323 -31.55 6.82 -8.64
N VAL A 324 -30.22 6.91 -8.41
CA VAL A 324 -29.55 8.18 -8.13
C VAL A 324 -29.60 9.12 -9.32
N PHE A 325 -29.27 8.64 -10.52
CA PHE A 325 -29.35 9.46 -11.73
C PHE A 325 -30.77 9.87 -12.06
N LYS A 326 -31.73 8.99 -11.80
CA LYS A 326 -33.14 9.33 -11.97
C LYS A 326 -33.56 10.46 -11.02
N TYR A 327 -33.15 10.39 -9.74
CA TYR A 327 -33.43 11.41 -8.75
C TYR A 327 -32.85 12.77 -9.13
N ILE A 328 -31.57 12.80 -9.54
CA ILE A 328 -30.87 14.02 -9.99
C ILE A 328 -31.64 14.66 -11.13
N ARG A 329 -32.03 13.88 -12.14
CA ARG A 329 -32.79 14.36 -13.30
C ARG A 329 -34.20 14.82 -12.94
N ASP A 330 -34.94 14.04 -12.14
CA ASP A 330 -36.33 14.30 -11.82
C ASP A 330 -36.47 15.54 -10.91
N ASN A 331 -35.43 15.90 -10.15
CA ASN A 331 -35.36 17.09 -9.30
C ASN A 331 -34.61 18.25 -9.97
N ASN A 332 -34.21 18.14 -11.24
CA ASN A 332 -33.44 19.15 -11.98
C ASN A 332 -32.20 19.63 -11.21
N ILE A 333 -31.48 18.73 -10.59
CA ILE A 333 -30.22 19.01 -9.90
C ILE A 333 -29.13 19.05 -10.98
N GLU A 334 -28.44 20.19 -11.12
CA GLU A 334 -27.29 20.35 -12.02
C GLU A 334 -26.02 20.51 -11.17
N PRO A 335 -25.37 19.40 -10.74
CA PRO A 335 -24.19 19.51 -9.93
C PRO A 335 -22.97 19.86 -10.78
N ASP A 336 -22.10 20.74 -10.28
CA ASP A 336 -20.80 20.99 -10.88
C ASP A 336 -19.87 19.75 -10.78
N ASN A 337 -20.04 19.00 -9.69
CA ASN A 337 -19.30 17.75 -9.47
C ASN A 337 -20.25 16.66 -8.95
N PHE A 338 -20.20 15.47 -9.57
CA PHE A 338 -20.90 14.28 -9.12
C PHE A 338 -19.93 13.16 -8.76
N ILE A 339 -20.10 12.60 -7.56
CA ILE A 339 -19.23 11.55 -7.00
C ILE A 339 -20.10 10.37 -6.61
N TYR A 340 -19.73 9.17 -7.04
CA TYR A 340 -20.40 7.94 -6.65
C TYR A 340 -19.42 7.00 -5.94
N LEU A 341 -19.75 6.61 -4.72
CA LEU A 341 -18.96 5.76 -3.86
C LEU A 341 -19.58 4.38 -3.78
N THR A 342 -18.86 3.38 -4.22
CA THR A 342 -19.31 1.98 -4.25
C THR A 342 -18.12 1.06 -4.03
N ASP A 343 -18.35 -0.11 -3.45
CA ASP A 343 -17.35 -1.17 -3.24
C ASP A 343 -17.11 -2.06 -4.48
N MET A 344 -17.73 -1.75 -5.61
CA MET A 344 -17.48 -2.46 -6.88
C MET A 344 -16.01 -2.35 -7.36
N GLY A 345 -15.10 -1.80 -6.53
CA GLY A 345 -13.68 -1.67 -6.83
C GLY A 345 -13.37 -0.69 -7.96
N ILE A 346 -14.35 0.04 -8.42
CA ILE A 346 -14.24 1.04 -9.48
C ILE A 346 -14.85 2.35 -8.98
N TRP A 347 -14.00 3.34 -8.77
CA TRP A 347 -14.43 4.71 -8.56
C TRP A 347 -14.88 5.26 -9.91
N VAL A 348 -16.17 5.56 -10.06
CA VAL A 348 -16.68 6.13 -11.30
C VAL A 348 -16.92 7.60 -11.08
N PHE A 349 -16.11 8.42 -11.74
CA PHE A 349 -16.32 9.87 -11.81
C PHE A 349 -17.07 10.18 -13.10
N PHE A 350 -18.19 10.87 -12.98
CA PHE A 350 -18.93 11.37 -14.15
C PHE A 350 -18.78 12.88 -14.25
N PHE A 351 -18.40 13.33 -15.43
CA PHE A 351 -18.46 14.76 -15.80
C PHE A 351 -19.83 15.02 -16.43
N PHE A 352 -20.50 16.05 -16.02
CA PHE A 352 -21.68 16.58 -16.68
C PHE A 352 -21.34 17.90 -17.35
#